data_af91656c3ae581595d3f8003ad69aad0
#
_entry.id   af91656c3ae581595d3f8003ad69aad0
#
_cell.length_a   1.000
_cell.length_b   1.000
_cell.length_c   1.000
_cell.angle_alpha   90.00
_cell.angle_beta   90.00
_cell.angle_gamma   90.00
#
_symmetry.space_group_name_H-M   'P 1'
#
loop_
_entity.id
_entity.type
_entity.pdbx_description
1 polymer ?
#
loop_
_entity_poly.entity_id
_entity_poly.type
_entity_poly.pdbx_seq_one_letter_code
_entity_poly.pdbx_strand_id
1 'polypeptide(L)'
;MYPWVALSLLALSAHATSIDRLTRLEKRAVSAAQIRAELGQQLSANAVVIDADHGDFERATLRWQEYTKPKFVSVVEVATEEDVVKTVAYANKNSIPILAKNGGHGSIRGLGDVKDGIQITLARLNGIKIHDNNTVTVQGGALTYEVRDALWKEKKQTTTGVCECTGFLGPALGGGHGFTQGLYGLAIDNFISARVLLGNGTLVNVSENEHADLWWGLRGAGASFGIVTEVDYKVYDVPEGLDSWYYETWDFDQTVLEDVFEQHNVYLDNMPAGAVLYSMYYRNPAFDATSAVIRVGAMYNGPKSAADSLFEPFRALGPLATDAGSTTYNLLPTVTGANIDGPSCQYGGNRVGGGVYLTRYNIDSQREAYELFNETTVVEG
;
A
#
# COMPACT_ATOMS: atom_id res chain seq x y z
N MET A 1 6.99 73.39 11.98
CA MET A 1 8.36 73.45 11.53
C MET A 1 8.88 72.00 11.46
N TYR A 2 8.96 71.49 10.39
CA TYR A 2 9.85 70.93 9.39
C TYR A 2 9.06 70.15 8.35
N PRO A 3 9.03 70.51 7.10
CA PRO A 3 8.66 69.68 5.99
C PRO A 3 9.89 69.01 5.38
N TRP A 4 9.67 68.15 4.44
CA TRP A 4 10.65 67.46 3.56
C TRP A 4 11.28 66.17 4.11
N VAL A 5 10.65 65.03 3.80
CA VAL A 5 11.25 63.86 3.15
C VAL A 5 10.12 63.01 2.55
N ALA A 6 9.76 63.35 1.36
CA ALA A 6 8.94 62.46 0.51
C ALA A 6 9.51 62.65 -0.91
N LEU A 7 10.42 61.75 -1.30
CA LEU A 7 10.81 61.47 -2.71
C LEU A 7 12.07 60.60 -2.70
N SER A 8 11.98 59.33 -2.64
CA SER A 8 12.96 58.38 -3.16
C SER A 8 12.62 56.87 -2.95
N LEU A 9 11.35 56.51 -3.07
CA LEU A 9 10.92 55.08 -2.98
C LEU A 9 10.17 54.56 -4.22
N LEU A 10 10.35 55.20 -5.37
CA LEU A 10 9.63 54.81 -6.60
C LEU A 10 10.53 54.33 -7.76
N ALA A 11 11.82 54.10 -7.52
CA ALA A 11 12.75 53.66 -8.56
C ALA A 11 13.35 52.25 -8.38
N LEU A 12 12.98 51.50 -7.34
CA LEU A 12 13.52 50.15 -7.08
C LEU A 12 12.56 48.98 -7.37
N SER A 13 11.29 49.25 -7.69
CA SER A 13 10.31 48.20 -7.99
C SER A 13 10.23 47.76 -9.46
N ALA A 14 10.87 48.46 -10.38
CA ALA A 14 10.81 48.16 -11.81
C ALA A 14 11.96 47.25 -12.31
N HIS A 15 13.00 47.00 -11.50
CA HIS A 15 14.12 46.15 -11.88
C HIS A 15 14.06 44.72 -11.32
N ALA A 16 13.29 44.48 -10.29
CA ALA A 16 13.12 43.11 -9.73
C ALA A 16 12.25 42.22 -10.61
N THR A 17 11.28 42.77 -11.32
CA THR A 17 10.36 42.02 -12.19
C THR A 17 10.95 41.64 -13.55
N SER A 18 12.07 42.23 -13.97
CA SER A 18 12.73 41.90 -15.25
C SER A 18 13.79 40.80 -15.10
N ILE A 19 14.40 40.67 -13.91
CA ILE A 19 15.40 39.61 -13.65
C ILE A 19 14.72 38.24 -13.44
N ASP A 20 13.55 38.22 -12.82
CA ASP A 20 12.76 36.96 -12.64
C ASP A 20 12.17 36.44 -13.95
N ARG A 21 12.03 37.26 -14.98
CA ARG A 21 11.63 36.87 -16.34
C ARG A 21 12.78 36.34 -17.20
N LEU A 22 14.01 36.70 -16.89
CA LEU A 22 15.19 36.30 -17.69
C LEU A 22 15.85 35.01 -17.18
N THR A 23 15.49 34.52 -15.98
CA THR A 23 15.97 33.23 -15.43
C THR A 23 15.03 32.07 -15.63
N ARG A 24 13.81 32.27 -16.10
CA ARG A 24 13.00 31.25 -16.72
C ARG A 24 13.41 31.13 -18.20
N LEU A 25 14.59 30.66 -18.47
CA LEU A 25 14.79 29.77 -19.62
C LEU A 25 13.82 28.66 -19.42
N GLU A 26 12.73 28.65 -20.18
CA GLU A 26 11.81 27.49 -20.25
C GLU A 26 12.70 26.29 -20.53
N LYS A 27 13.00 25.50 -19.49
CA LYS A 27 13.65 24.21 -19.70
C LYS A 27 12.72 23.46 -20.64
N ARG A 28 13.13 23.30 -21.88
CA ARG A 28 12.35 22.59 -22.90
C ARG A 28 12.00 21.24 -22.30
N ALA A 29 10.71 20.96 -22.15
CA ALA A 29 10.23 19.70 -21.61
C ALA A 29 10.89 18.56 -22.40
N VAL A 30 11.51 17.62 -21.70
CA VAL A 30 12.15 16.46 -22.33
C VAL A 30 11.04 15.59 -22.93
N SER A 31 11.15 15.31 -24.23
CA SER A 31 10.15 14.49 -24.93
C SER A 31 10.35 12.99 -24.62
N ALA A 32 9.28 12.20 -24.74
CA ALA A 32 9.34 10.75 -24.60
C ALA A 32 10.34 10.11 -25.57
N ALA A 33 10.40 10.60 -26.83
CA ALA A 33 11.38 10.16 -27.82
C ALA A 33 12.83 10.41 -27.38
N GLN A 34 13.08 11.56 -26.75
CA GLN A 34 14.40 11.89 -26.20
C GLN A 34 14.76 10.97 -25.03
N ILE A 35 13.82 10.72 -24.09
CA ILE A 35 14.01 9.77 -22.98
C ILE A 35 14.40 8.39 -23.52
N ARG A 36 13.66 7.89 -24.52
CA ARG A 36 13.93 6.60 -25.15
C ARG A 36 15.31 6.57 -25.81
N ALA A 37 15.69 7.62 -26.54
CA ALA A 37 16.97 7.69 -27.24
C ALA A 37 18.17 7.80 -26.31
N GLU A 38 18.07 8.62 -25.25
CA GLU A 38 19.20 8.93 -24.36
C GLU A 38 19.30 7.95 -23.18
N LEU A 39 18.18 7.67 -22.49
CA LEU A 39 18.16 6.77 -21.33
C LEU A 39 18.11 5.30 -21.79
N GLY A 40 17.27 4.97 -22.79
CA GLY A 40 17.10 3.58 -23.23
C GLY A 40 18.38 2.88 -23.61
N GLN A 41 19.34 3.59 -24.21
CA GLN A 41 20.66 3.04 -24.56
C GLN A 41 21.57 2.76 -23.36
N GLN A 42 21.27 3.31 -22.20
CA GLN A 42 22.05 3.13 -20.97
C GLN A 42 21.54 1.97 -20.12
N LEU A 43 20.29 1.54 -20.33
CA LEU A 43 19.64 0.52 -19.54
C LEU A 43 20.09 -0.89 -19.95
N SER A 44 19.83 -1.86 -19.08
CA SER A 44 20.07 -3.28 -19.38
C SER A 44 19.18 -3.76 -20.54
N ALA A 45 19.57 -4.83 -21.20
CA ALA A 45 18.86 -5.39 -22.37
C ALA A 45 17.40 -5.81 -22.07
N ASN A 46 17.09 -6.10 -20.80
CA ASN A 46 15.76 -6.50 -20.38
C ASN A 46 14.90 -5.35 -19.85
N ALA A 47 15.44 -4.14 -19.73
CA ALA A 47 14.66 -2.96 -19.36
C ALA A 47 13.91 -2.41 -20.59
N VAL A 48 12.76 -1.79 -20.37
CA VAL A 48 11.91 -1.24 -21.45
C VAL A 48 11.53 0.19 -21.12
N VAL A 49 11.64 1.08 -22.12
CA VAL A 49 11.12 2.45 -22.06
C VAL A 49 9.83 2.50 -22.86
N ILE A 50 8.73 2.79 -22.20
CA ILE A 50 7.37 2.83 -22.74
C ILE A 50 6.89 4.28 -22.71
N ASP A 51 6.38 4.78 -23.80
CA ASP A 51 5.79 6.12 -23.92
C ASP A 51 4.38 6.07 -24.52
N ALA A 52 3.75 7.25 -24.66
CA ALA A 52 2.37 7.34 -25.11
C ALA A 52 2.08 6.71 -26.50
N ASP A 53 3.11 6.57 -27.32
CA ASP A 53 2.98 5.94 -28.66
C ASP A 53 3.15 4.41 -28.59
N HIS A 54 3.54 3.87 -27.45
CA HIS A 54 3.68 2.44 -27.24
C HIS A 54 2.35 1.82 -26.84
N GLY A 55 1.94 0.72 -27.46
CA GLY A 55 0.66 0.07 -27.21
C GLY A 55 0.41 -0.38 -25.76
N ASP A 56 1.47 -0.55 -24.98
CA ASP A 56 1.38 -0.93 -23.56
C ASP A 56 1.30 0.26 -22.59
N PHE A 57 1.31 1.50 -23.03
CA PHE A 57 1.42 2.66 -22.15
C PHE A 57 0.24 2.76 -21.17
N GLU A 58 -0.97 2.54 -21.64
CA GLU A 58 -2.17 2.56 -20.80
C GLU A 58 -2.10 1.49 -19.71
N ARG A 59 -1.77 0.25 -20.09
CA ARG A 59 -1.56 -0.86 -19.14
C ARG A 59 -0.45 -0.56 -18.13
N ALA A 60 0.68 -0.03 -18.59
CA ALA A 60 1.84 0.26 -17.74
C ALA A 60 1.55 1.37 -16.71
N THR A 61 0.71 2.34 -17.08
CA THR A 61 0.31 3.46 -16.20
C THR A 61 -0.92 3.19 -15.37
N LEU A 62 -1.64 2.07 -15.62
CA LEU A 62 -2.84 1.70 -14.87
C LEU A 62 -2.54 1.59 -13.36
N ARG A 63 -3.46 2.12 -12.55
CA ARG A 63 -3.39 2.10 -11.09
C ARG A 63 -4.65 1.48 -10.49
N TRP A 64 -4.53 1.01 -9.27
CA TRP A 64 -5.66 0.48 -8.51
C TRP A 64 -6.75 1.53 -8.29
N GLN A 65 -6.36 2.80 -8.05
CA GLN A 65 -7.27 3.93 -7.98
C GLN A 65 -6.93 4.99 -9.05
N GLU A 66 -7.97 5.59 -9.65
CA GLU A 66 -7.88 6.56 -10.75
C GLU A 66 -8.28 8.00 -10.34
N TYR A 67 -8.82 8.19 -9.13
CA TYR A 67 -9.35 9.48 -8.67
C TYR A 67 -8.31 10.61 -8.72
N THR A 68 -7.07 10.35 -8.30
CA THR A 68 -5.95 11.29 -8.35
C THR A 68 -4.72 10.62 -8.94
N LYS A 69 -4.82 10.18 -10.20
CA LYS A 69 -3.68 9.50 -10.83
C LYS A 69 -2.60 10.48 -11.30
N PRO A 70 -1.33 10.09 -11.18
CA PRO A 70 -0.22 10.83 -11.76
C PRO A 70 -0.26 10.80 -13.30
N LYS A 71 0.42 11.76 -13.93
CA LYS A 71 0.62 11.80 -15.38
C LYS A 71 2.09 11.65 -15.71
N PHE A 72 2.38 10.74 -16.65
CA PHE A 72 3.74 10.42 -17.04
C PHE A 72 3.98 10.72 -18.51
N VAL A 73 5.19 11.17 -18.82
CA VAL A 73 5.70 11.28 -20.19
C VAL A 73 6.28 9.93 -20.64
N SER A 74 6.79 9.13 -19.70
CA SER A 74 7.37 7.82 -20.00
C SER A 74 7.29 6.90 -18.78
N VAL A 75 7.26 5.60 -19.04
CA VAL A 75 7.42 4.53 -18.04
C VAL A 75 8.72 3.81 -18.35
N VAL A 76 9.54 3.59 -17.33
CA VAL A 76 10.73 2.74 -17.42
C VAL A 76 10.46 1.47 -16.61
N GLU A 77 10.29 0.35 -17.29
CA GLU A 77 10.28 -0.98 -16.65
C GLU A 77 11.73 -1.42 -16.46
N VAL A 78 12.22 -1.27 -15.25
CA VAL A 78 13.60 -1.62 -14.89
C VAL A 78 13.73 -3.13 -14.70
N ALA A 79 14.87 -3.70 -15.09
CA ALA A 79 15.16 -5.11 -14.91
C ALA A 79 16.30 -5.38 -13.92
N THR A 80 17.08 -4.34 -13.59
CA THR A 80 18.18 -4.40 -12.62
C THR A 80 18.14 -3.18 -11.70
N GLU A 81 18.79 -3.28 -10.55
CA GLU A 81 18.97 -2.14 -9.64
C GLU A 81 19.74 -0.99 -10.30
N GLU A 82 20.73 -1.34 -11.15
CA GLU A 82 21.48 -0.35 -11.93
C GLU A 82 20.58 0.45 -12.90
N ASP A 83 19.52 -0.15 -13.45
CA ASP A 83 18.55 0.57 -14.27
C ASP A 83 17.78 1.61 -13.44
N VAL A 84 17.46 1.30 -12.17
CA VAL A 84 16.84 2.26 -11.25
C VAL A 84 17.76 3.45 -11.03
N VAL A 85 19.05 3.18 -10.72
CA VAL A 85 20.09 4.22 -10.50
C VAL A 85 20.21 5.12 -11.73
N LYS A 86 20.35 4.55 -12.92
CA LYS A 86 20.47 5.29 -14.18
C LYS A 86 19.24 6.13 -14.49
N THR A 87 18.05 5.58 -14.22
CA THR A 87 16.80 6.31 -14.43
C THR A 87 16.67 7.51 -13.50
N VAL A 88 17.00 7.36 -12.22
CA VAL A 88 17.00 8.46 -11.25
C VAL A 88 18.05 9.51 -11.61
N ALA A 89 19.27 9.10 -11.99
CA ALA A 89 20.31 10.01 -12.41
C ALA A 89 19.92 10.83 -13.66
N TYR A 90 19.29 10.18 -14.66
CA TYR A 90 18.77 10.82 -15.85
C TYR A 90 17.66 11.84 -15.50
N ALA A 91 16.71 11.44 -14.66
CA ALA A 91 15.62 12.30 -14.23
C ALA A 91 16.14 13.54 -13.47
N ASN A 92 17.10 13.35 -12.56
CA ASN A 92 17.74 14.45 -11.82
C ASN A 92 18.46 15.44 -12.77
N LYS A 93 19.26 14.93 -13.71
CA LYS A 93 19.96 15.74 -14.71
C LYS A 93 18.99 16.61 -15.52
N ASN A 94 17.83 16.09 -15.82
CA ASN A 94 16.83 16.75 -16.66
C ASN A 94 15.71 17.43 -15.84
N SER A 95 15.74 17.36 -14.51
CA SER A 95 14.71 17.91 -13.60
C SER A 95 13.31 17.35 -13.89
N ILE A 96 13.22 16.05 -14.17
CA ILE A 96 11.97 15.33 -14.43
C ILE A 96 11.50 14.71 -13.11
N PRO A 97 10.22 14.89 -12.70
CA PRO A 97 9.66 14.18 -11.56
C PRO A 97 9.68 12.67 -11.77
N ILE A 98 9.91 11.91 -10.70
CA ILE A 98 9.88 10.45 -10.75
C ILE A 98 8.86 9.90 -9.75
N LEU A 99 8.32 8.74 -10.07
CA LEU A 99 7.49 7.95 -9.16
C LEU A 99 7.78 6.46 -9.35
N ALA A 100 8.24 5.81 -8.28
CA ALA A 100 8.39 4.36 -8.30
C ALA A 100 7.02 3.66 -8.19
N LYS A 101 6.85 2.56 -8.91
CA LYS A 101 5.64 1.73 -8.90
C LYS A 101 6.01 0.25 -8.82
N ASN A 102 5.33 -0.47 -7.93
CA ASN A 102 5.22 -1.93 -7.99
C ASN A 102 3.75 -2.29 -8.28
N GLY A 103 2.95 -2.78 -7.33
CA GLY A 103 1.54 -3.10 -7.50
C GLY A 103 0.61 -1.90 -7.81
N GLY A 104 1.05 -0.66 -7.57
CA GLY A 104 0.30 0.53 -7.96
C GLY A 104 -0.94 0.85 -7.12
N HIS A 105 -1.03 0.34 -5.91
CA HIS A 105 -2.15 0.55 -4.96
C HIS A 105 -2.12 1.89 -4.22
N GLY A 106 -1.03 2.67 -4.32
CA GLY A 106 -0.95 3.97 -3.66
C GLY A 106 -2.15 4.86 -3.99
N SER A 107 -2.80 5.41 -2.96
CA SER A 107 -4.04 6.19 -3.06
C SER A 107 -3.96 7.57 -2.41
N ILE A 108 -2.77 8.03 -2.05
CA ILE A 108 -2.57 9.38 -1.48
C ILE A 108 -2.81 10.45 -2.55
N ARG A 109 -3.45 11.56 -2.15
CA ARG A 109 -3.83 12.65 -3.07
C ARG A 109 -2.63 13.27 -3.81
N GLY A 110 -1.49 13.40 -3.13
CA GLY A 110 -0.25 13.97 -3.70
C GLY A 110 0.32 13.22 -4.91
N LEU A 111 -0.11 11.97 -5.19
CA LEU A 111 0.26 11.29 -6.42
C LEU A 111 -0.22 12.04 -7.67
N GLY A 112 -1.38 12.70 -7.59
CA GLY A 112 -1.94 13.51 -8.67
C GLY A 112 -1.14 14.78 -8.98
N ASP A 113 -0.19 15.17 -8.13
CA ASP A 113 0.68 16.33 -8.36
C ASP A 113 1.84 16.02 -9.30
N VAL A 114 2.16 14.73 -9.51
CA VAL A 114 3.16 14.30 -10.50
C VAL A 114 2.62 14.53 -11.90
N LYS A 115 3.24 15.46 -12.63
CA LYS A 115 2.95 15.82 -14.02
C LYS A 115 4.20 15.66 -14.85
N ASP A 116 4.04 15.13 -16.05
CA ASP A 116 5.11 14.94 -17.03
C ASP A 116 6.33 14.18 -16.46
N GLY A 117 6.08 13.30 -15.50
CA GLY A 117 7.10 12.53 -14.80
C GLY A 117 7.52 11.26 -15.53
N ILE A 118 8.54 10.59 -15.00
CA ILE A 118 8.91 9.22 -15.35
C ILE A 118 8.40 8.28 -14.27
N GLN A 119 7.60 7.27 -14.66
CA GLN A 119 7.29 6.16 -13.77
C GLN A 119 8.41 5.13 -13.85
N ILE A 120 8.93 4.71 -12.69
CA ILE A 120 9.90 3.61 -12.57
C ILE A 120 9.15 2.38 -12.08
N THR A 121 8.91 1.42 -12.97
CA THR A 121 8.19 0.19 -12.64
C THR A 121 9.17 -0.89 -12.21
N LEU A 122 9.04 -1.38 -10.98
CA LEU A 122 9.95 -2.34 -10.35
C LEU A 122 9.56 -3.80 -10.60
N ALA A 123 8.45 -4.09 -11.28
CA ALA A 123 7.85 -5.42 -11.37
C ALA A 123 8.80 -6.56 -11.82
N ARG A 124 9.89 -6.25 -12.53
CA ARG A 124 10.89 -7.24 -12.93
C ARG A 124 12.01 -7.46 -11.90
N LEU A 125 12.07 -6.63 -10.84
CA LEU A 125 12.92 -6.81 -9.67
C LEU A 125 12.16 -7.58 -8.61
N ASN A 126 11.69 -8.79 -8.90
CA ASN A 126 10.83 -9.58 -8.04
C ASN A 126 11.49 -10.82 -7.44
N GLY A 127 12.82 -10.82 -7.36
CA GLY A 127 13.58 -11.92 -6.75
C GLY A 127 13.18 -12.13 -5.29
N ILE A 128 13.01 -13.40 -4.91
CA ILE A 128 12.72 -13.85 -3.55
C ILE A 128 13.70 -14.96 -3.22
N LYS A 129 14.50 -14.78 -2.17
CA LYS A 129 15.48 -15.76 -1.73
C LYS A 129 15.34 -16.05 -0.25
N ILE A 130 14.85 -17.24 0.08
CA ILE A 130 14.72 -17.72 1.46
C ILE A 130 16.07 -18.29 1.91
N HIS A 131 16.45 -17.99 3.16
CA HIS A 131 17.72 -18.43 3.76
C HIS A 131 17.47 -19.35 4.95
N ASP A 132 18.46 -20.19 5.28
CA ASP A 132 18.38 -21.18 6.37
C ASP A 132 18.30 -20.57 7.78
N ASN A 133 18.65 -19.28 7.92
CA ASN A 133 18.66 -18.55 9.19
C ASN A 133 17.36 -17.84 9.52
N ASN A 134 16.23 -18.28 8.98
CA ASN A 134 14.93 -17.64 9.15
C ASN A 134 14.87 -16.19 8.67
N THR A 135 15.51 -15.92 7.54
CA THR A 135 15.39 -14.65 6.82
C THR A 135 15.01 -14.89 5.36
N VAL A 136 14.48 -13.87 4.71
CA VAL A 136 14.24 -13.84 3.27
C VAL A 136 14.73 -12.52 2.70
N THR A 137 15.42 -12.56 1.58
CA THR A 137 15.72 -11.37 0.78
C THR A 137 14.64 -11.22 -0.28
N VAL A 138 13.99 -10.05 -0.33
CA VAL A 138 12.89 -9.73 -1.24
C VAL A 138 13.21 -8.47 -2.01
N GLN A 139 13.17 -8.54 -3.33
CA GLN A 139 13.35 -7.38 -4.19
C GLN A 139 12.08 -6.52 -4.29
N GLY A 140 12.27 -5.22 -4.55
CA GLY A 140 11.25 -4.17 -4.49
C GLY A 140 10.04 -4.34 -5.41
N GLY A 141 10.17 -5.19 -6.42
CA GLY A 141 9.11 -5.50 -7.39
C GLY A 141 8.25 -6.72 -7.05
N ALA A 142 8.59 -7.48 -6.01
CA ALA A 142 7.79 -8.64 -5.61
C ALA A 142 6.40 -8.22 -5.13
N LEU A 143 5.37 -8.96 -5.52
CA LEU A 143 4.00 -8.81 -5.02
C LEU A 143 3.80 -9.61 -3.74
N THR A 144 2.81 -9.22 -2.95
CA THR A 144 2.51 -9.85 -1.66
C THR A 144 2.22 -11.35 -1.81
N TYR A 145 1.46 -11.76 -2.84
CA TYR A 145 1.16 -13.18 -3.04
C TYR A 145 2.41 -14.00 -3.39
N GLU A 146 3.34 -13.44 -4.20
CA GLU A 146 4.56 -14.15 -4.59
C GLU A 146 5.42 -14.49 -3.36
N VAL A 147 5.56 -13.53 -2.44
CA VAL A 147 6.32 -13.73 -1.19
C VAL A 147 5.61 -14.74 -0.29
N ARG A 148 4.29 -14.61 -0.11
CA ARG A 148 3.51 -15.49 0.75
C ARG A 148 3.53 -16.94 0.27
N ASP A 149 3.36 -17.16 -1.03
CA ASP A 149 3.40 -18.50 -1.63
C ASP A 149 4.80 -19.12 -1.59
N ALA A 150 5.85 -18.32 -1.81
CA ALA A 150 7.23 -18.81 -1.69
C ALA A 150 7.52 -19.27 -0.25
N LEU A 151 7.14 -18.49 0.76
CA LEU A 151 7.31 -18.81 2.17
C LEU A 151 6.51 -20.06 2.57
N TRP A 152 5.25 -20.15 2.14
CA TRP A 152 4.40 -21.27 2.49
C TRP A 152 4.90 -22.61 1.96
N LYS A 153 5.51 -22.62 0.77
CA LYS A 153 6.16 -23.83 0.21
C LYS A 153 7.28 -24.37 1.09
N GLU A 154 7.98 -23.48 1.80
CA GLU A 154 9.05 -23.80 2.74
C GLU A 154 8.55 -23.89 4.20
N LYS A 155 7.24 -24.00 4.41
CA LYS A 155 6.63 -24.04 5.74
C LYS A 155 7.02 -22.85 6.63
N LYS A 156 7.11 -21.67 6.01
CA LYS A 156 7.41 -20.40 6.67
C LYS A 156 6.26 -19.42 6.49
N GLN A 157 6.22 -18.45 7.39
CA GLN A 157 5.23 -17.36 7.38
C GLN A 157 5.86 -16.07 7.95
N THR A 158 5.24 -14.94 7.69
CA THR A 158 5.60 -13.63 8.25
C THR A 158 4.45 -12.66 8.09
N THR A 159 4.54 -11.46 8.66
CA THR A 159 3.53 -10.42 8.41
C THR A 159 3.73 -9.80 7.04
N THR A 160 2.71 -9.87 6.20
CA THR A 160 2.66 -9.25 4.87
C THR A 160 1.39 -8.40 4.77
N GLY A 161 1.29 -7.52 3.77
CA GLY A 161 0.02 -6.88 3.44
C GLY A 161 -1.09 -7.90 3.17
N VAL A 162 -2.35 -7.49 3.29
CA VAL A 162 -3.51 -8.39 3.12
C VAL A 162 -3.77 -8.69 1.64
N CYS A 163 -3.83 -7.66 0.77
CA CYS A 163 -4.16 -7.84 -0.65
C CYS A 163 -3.00 -8.48 -1.42
N GLU A 164 -3.30 -9.50 -2.19
CA GLU A 164 -2.32 -10.26 -2.97
C GLU A 164 -1.65 -9.43 -4.07
N CYS A 165 -2.38 -8.53 -4.69
CA CYS A 165 -1.91 -7.70 -5.80
C CYS A 165 -1.12 -6.44 -5.39
N THR A 166 -0.97 -6.19 -4.09
CA THR A 166 -0.12 -5.09 -3.63
C THR A 166 1.36 -5.45 -3.73
N GLY A 167 2.20 -4.47 -3.99
CA GLY A 167 3.65 -4.66 -3.84
C GLY A 167 3.98 -4.98 -2.38
N PHE A 168 4.83 -5.97 -2.15
CA PHE A 168 5.20 -6.41 -0.80
C PHE A 168 5.71 -5.26 0.08
N LEU A 169 6.59 -4.42 -0.48
CA LEU A 169 7.20 -3.30 0.26
C LEU A 169 6.27 -2.09 0.43
N GLY A 170 5.30 -1.87 -0.46
CA GLY A 170 4.45 -0.68 -0.42
C GLY A 170 3.75 -0.47 0.93
N PRO A 171 2.95 -1.43 1.41
CA PRO A 171 2.33 -1.36 2.74
C PRO A 171 3.35 -1.37 3.87
N ALA A 172 4.41 -2.18 3.78
CA ALA A 172 5.41 -2.35 4.83
C ALA A 172 6.14 -1.04 5.16
N LEU A 173 6.49 -0.23 4.17
CA LEU A 173 7.14 1.08 4.34
C LEU A 173 6.24 2.12 5.06
N GLY A 174 4.94 1.87 5.18
CA GLY A 174 3.99 2.64 5.97
C GLY A 174 3.58 1.98 7.30
N GLY A 175 4.26 0.90 7.70
CA GLY A 175 3.92 0.07 8.86
C GLY A 175 3.48 -1.33 8.44
N GLY A 176 2.38 -1.46 7.71
CA GLY A 176 1.91 -2.71 7.11
C GLY A 176 1.15 -3.62 8.06
N HIS A 177 -0.18 -3.52 8.05
CA HIS A 177 -1.07 -4.46 8.73
C HIS A 177 -1.21 -5.76 7.93
N GLY A 178 -1.29 -6.89 8.65
CA GLY A 178 -1.45 -8.20 8.05
C GLY A 178 -2.06 -9.23 9.00
N PHE A 179 -2.41 -10.39 8.47
CA PHE A 179 -3.10 -11.44 9.23
C PHE A 179 -2.30 -11.95 10.44
N THR A 180 -0.97 -11.94 10.37
CA THR A 180 -0.09 -12.45 11.41
C THR A 180 0.51 -11.36 12.31
N GLN A 181 -0.02 -10.13 12.24
CA GLN A 181 0.53 -9.02 13.02
C GLN A 181 0.46 -9.21 14.54
N GLY A 182 -0.53 -9.92 15.04
CA GLY A 182 -0.62 -10.23 16.45
C GLY A 182 0.46 -11.22 16.92
N LEU A 183 1.01 -12.02 15.99
CA LEU A 183 2.08 -12.99 16.24
C LEU A 183 3.48 -12.35 16.09
N TYR A 184 3.67 -11.52 15.03
CA TYR A 184 5.00 -11.10 14.59
C TYR A 184 5.15 -9.58 14.46
N GLY A 185 4.22 -8.78 14.94
CA GLY A 185 4.20 -7.33 14.78
C GLY A 185 3.77 -6.91 13.37
N LEU A 186 3.88 -5.63 13.08
CA LEU A 186 3.60 -5.07 11.76
C LEU A 186 4.62 -5.59 10.73
N ALA A 187 4.32 -5.44 9.45
CA ALA A 187 5.24 -5.85 8.39
C ALA A 187 6.63 -5.19 8.55
N ILE A 188 6.67 -3.90 8.88
CA ILE A 188 7.92 -3.15 9.07
C ILE A 188 8.76 -3.63 10.27
N ASP A 189 8.14 -4.26 11.28
CA ASP A 189 8.85 -4.78 12.46
C ASP A 189 9.70 -6.01 12.12
N ASN A 190 9.45 -6.60 10.96
CA ASN A 190 10.18 -7.74 10.45
C ASN A 190 11.34 -7.37 9.51
N PHE A 191 11.54 -6.08 9.20
CA PHE A 191 12.71 -5.62 8.43
C PHE A 191 13.99 -5.83 9.24
N ILE A 192 15.06 -6.27 8.55
CA ILE A 192 16.41 -6.43 9.08
C ILE A 192 17.32 -5.37 8.47
N SER A 193 17.28 -5.23 7.15
CA SER A 193 18.02 -4.24 6.37
C SER A 193 17.27 -3.90 5.09
N ALA A 194 17.66 -2.81 4.45
CA ALA A 194 17.13 -2.40 3.15
C ALA A 194 18.24 -1.82 2.26
N ARG A 195 18.12 -2.01 0.96
CA ARG A 195 18.87 -1.23 -0.04
C ARG A 195 17.99 -0.12 -0.56
N VAL A 196 18.46 1.10 -0.45
CA VAL A 196 17.67 2.31 -0.74
C VAL A 196 18.41 3.21 -1.71
N LEU A 197 17.79 3.50 -2.84
CA LEU A 197 18.24 4.54 -3.75
C LEU A 197 17.65 5.89 -3.31
N LEU A 198 18.51 6.78 -2.84
CA LEU A 198 18.14 8.12 -2.41
C LEU A 198 17.81 9.03 -3.59
N GLY A 199 17.09 10.12 -3.33
CA GLY A 199 16.74 11.10 -4.36
C GLY A 199 17.93 11.75 -5.06
N ASN A 200 19.11 11.79 -4.44
CA ASN A 200 20.35 12.27 -5.05
C ASN A 200 21.03 11.25 -5.99
N GLY A 201 20.48 10.05 -6.11
CA GLY A 201 21.04 8.96 -6.93
C GLY A 201 22.06 8.08 -6.20
N THR A 202 22.27 8.26 -4.90
CA THR A 202 23.15 7.41 -4.10
C THR A 202 22.42 6.19 -3.61
N LEU A 203 22.95 4.99 -3.87
CA LEU A 203 22.45 3.73 -3.34
C LEU A 203 23.14 3.44 -2.00
N VAL A 204 22.36 3.20 -0.96
CA VAL A 204 22.86 2.95 0.40
C VAL A 204 22.25 1.68 0.99
N ASN A 205 23.00 1.01 1.86
CA ASN A 205 22.45 0.00 2.76
C ASN A 205 21.96 0.70 4.02
N VAL A 206 20.81 0.25 4.53
CA VAL A 206 20.17 0.86 5.69
C VAL A 206 19.75 -0.23 6.66
N SER A 207 20.14 -0.09 7.91
CA SER A 207 19.78 -0.98 9.01
C SER A 207 19.80 -0.24 10.34
N GLU A 208 19.48 -0.93 11.42
CA GLU A 208 19.59 -0.35 12.77
C GLU A 208 21.00 0.20 13.08
N ASN A 209 22.06 -0.41 12.49
CA ASN A 209 23.46 -0.07 12.73
C ASN A 209 24.11 0.74 11.59
N GLU A 210 23.42 0.94 10.48
CA GLU A 210 23.92 1.65 9.30
C GLU A 210 22.86 2.62 8.80
N HIS A 211 23.15 3.94 8.78
CA HIS A 211 22.18 5.01 8.51
C HIS A 211 20.95 4.95 9.43
N ALA A 212 21.18 4.90 10.75
CA ALA A 212 20.15 4.67 11.76
C ALA A 212 18.99 5.70 11.76
N ASP A 213 19.26 6.95 11.36
CA ASP A 213 18.26 8.01 11.16
C ASP A 213 17.33 7.70 9.98
N LEU A 214 17.91 7.25 8.85
CA LEU A 214 17.15 6.81 7.69
C LEU A 214 16.37 5.52 7.99
N TRP A 215 16.98 4.60 8.76
CA TRP A 215 16.32 3.39 9.24
C TRP A 215 15.06 3.71 10.04
N TRP A 216 15.14 4.67 10.94
CA TRP A 216 13.99 5.14 11.70
C TRP A 216 12.92 5.73 10.78
N GLY A 217 13.31 6.57 9.81
CA GLY A 217 12.38 7.20 8.85
C GLY A 217 11.70 6.20 7.92
N LEU A 218 12.41 5.15 7.47
CA LEU A 218 11.86 4.10 6.62
C LEU A 218 10.72 3.32 7.31
N ARG A 219 10.77 3.23 8.64
CA ARG A 219 9.82 2.47 9.45
C ARG A 219 8.53 3.23 9.73
N GLY A 220 7.81 3.63 8.67
CA GLY A 220 6.52 4.30 8.72
C GLY A 220 6.34 5.40 7.66
N ALA A 221 7.44 6.01 7.19
CA ALA A 221 7.41 7.03 6.14
C ALA A 221 8.33 6.69 4.95
N GLY A 222 8.64 5.41 4.76
CA GLY A 222 9.69 4.94 3.85
C GLY A 222 9.53 5.40 2.40
N ALA A 223 8.32 5.52 1.91
CA ALA A 223 8.05 6.00 0.56
C ALA A 223 8.53 7.46 0.30
N SER A 224 8.83 8.23 1.35
CA SER A 224 9.28 9.62 1.27
C SER A 224 10.81 9.78 1.19
N PHE A 225 11.58 8.71 1.46
CA PHE A 225 13.04 8.81 1.59
C PHE A 225 13.81 8.28 0.39
N GLY A 226 13.20 7.45 -0.43
CA GLY A 226 13.88 6.89 -1.60
C GLY A 226 13.12 5.71 -2.20
N ILE A 227 13.78 5.03 -3.13
CA ILE A 227 13.27 3.80 -3.76
C ILE A 227 13.96 2.61 -3.09
N VAL A 228 13.19 1.80 -2.39
CA VAL A 228 13.70 0.57 -1.79
C VAL A 228 13.75 -0.51 -2.89
N THR A 229 14.94 -0.97 -3.20
CA THR A 229 15.20 -1.97 -4.26
C THR A 229 15.22 -3.39 -3.73
N GLU A 230 15.57 -3.57 -2.45
CA GLU A 230 15.67 -4.88 -1.79
C GLU A 230 15.55 -4.73 -0.28
N VAL A 231 15.03 -5.75 0.39
CA VAL A 231 15.04 -5.87 1.86
C VAL A 231 15.43 -7.26 2.30
N ASP A 232 16.11 -7.35 3.45
CA ASP A 232 16.19 -8.57 4.25
C ASP A 232 15.11 -8.53 5.33
N TYR A 233 14.42 -9.65 5.50
CA TYR A 233 13.18 -9.71 6.27
C TYR A 233 13.13 -10.97 7.13
N LYS A 234 12.61 -10.87 8.35
CA LYS A 234 12.42 -12.00 9.26
C LYS A 234 11.27 -12.89 8.79
N VAL A 235 11.49 -14.18 8.83
CA VAL A 235 10.45 -15.19 8.62
C VAL A 235 10.45 -16.18 9.76
N TYR A 236 9.34 -16.88 9.94
CA TYR A 236 9.11 -17.77 11.06
C TYR A 236 8.64 -19.11 10.54
N ASP A 237 9.12 -20.19 11.15
CA ASP A 237 8.60 -21.52 10.86
C ASP A 237 7.13 -21.59 11.28
N VAL A 238 6.32 -22.26 10.49
CA VAL A 238 4.94 -22.58 10.87
C VAL A 238 5.00 -23.63 11.99
N PRO A 239 4.52 -23.31 13.20
CA PRO A 239 4.58 -24.27 14.29
C PRO A 239 3.77 -25.53 13.96
N GLU A 240 4.21 -26.69 14.46
CA GLU A 240 3.53 -27.97 14.29
C GLU A 240 2.07 -27.85 14.77
N GLY A 241 1.13 -28.28 13.93
CA GLY A 241 -0.31 -28.23 14.22
C GLY A 241 -0.95 -26.84 14.03
N LEU A 242 -0.20 -25.80 13.61
CA LEU A 242 -0.71 -24.46 13.34
C LEU A 242 -0.65 -24.09 11.84
N ASP A 243 -0.67 -25.07 10.96
CA ASP A 243 -0.72 -24.89 9.49
C ASP A 243 -2.12 -24.53 8.97
N SER A 244 -3.13 -24.63 9.82
CA SER A 244 -4.51 -24.30 9.51
C SER A 244 -4.98 -23.05 10.24
N TRP A 245 -5.77 -22.24 9.54
CA TRP A 245 -6.50 -21.10 10.05
C TRP A 245 -8.00 -21.40 9.98
N TYR A 246 -8.72 -21.22 11.07
CA TYR A 246 -10.18 -21.29 11.08
C TYR A 246 -10.74 -19.91 10.84
N TYR A 247 -11.81 -19.81 10.03
CA TYR A 247 -12.48 -18.55 9.78
C TYR A 247 -13.99 -18.71 9.88
N GLU A 248 -14.62 -17.59 10.21
CA GLU A 248 -16.06 -17.43 10.13
C GLU A 248 -16.40 -16.00 9.77
N THR A 249 -17.36 -15.80 8.90
CA THR A 249 -17.92 -14.50 8.55
C THR A 249 -19.41 -14.51 8.80
N TRP A 250 -19.91 -13.41 9.34
CA TRP A 250 -21.32 -13.24 9.68
C TRP A 250 -21.83 -11.96 9.02
N ASP A 251 -23.01 -12.03 8.46
CA ASP A 251 -23.76 -10.88 7.98
C ASP A 251 -24.89 -10.58 8.96
N PHE A 252 -24.93 -9.35 9.45
CA PHE A 252 -25.90 -8.90 10.44
C PHE A 252 -26.83 -7.82 9.90
N ASP A 253 -28.07 -7.84 10.38
CA ASP A 253 -29.00 -6.73 10.24
C ASP A 253 -28.57 -5.53 11.10
N GLN A 254 -28.95 -4.33 10.68
CA GLN A 254 -28.62 -3.11 11.41
C GLN A 254 -29.19 -3.01 12.82
N THR A 255 -30.19 -3.78 13.15
CA THR A 255 -30.84 -3.79 14.48
C THR A 255 -29.93 -4.28 15.60
N VAL A 256 -28.85 -4.99 15.25
CA VAL A 256 -27.83 -5.48 16.20
C VAL A 256 -26.49 -4.76 16.06
N LEU A 257 -26.45 -3.60 15.40
CA LEU A 257 -25.21 -2.85 15.15
C LEU A 257 -24.46 -2.54 16.45
N GLU A 258 -25.16 -2.03 17.45
CA GLU A 258 -24.59 -1.67 18.73
C GLU A 258 -23.98 -2.89 19.41
N ASP A 259 -24.69 -4.00 19.47
CA ASP A 259 -24.23 -5.26 20.07
C ASP A 259 -22.98 -5.81 19.33
N VAL A 260 -22.95 -5.68 18.01
CA VAL A 260 -21.78 -6.08 17.19
C VAL A 260 -20.55 -5.28 17.57
N PHE A 261 -20.64 -3.96 17.71
CA PHE A 261 -19.48 -3.13 18.05
C PHE A 261 -19.12 -3.17 19.54
N GLU A 262 -20.08 -3.42 20.42
CA GLU A 262 -19.78 -3.75 21.81
C GLU A 262 -18.99 -5.05 21.90
N GLN A 263 -19.38 -6.08 21.14
CA GLN A 263 -18.64 -7.33 21.07
C GLN A 263 -17.24 -7.15 20.47
N HIS A 264 -17.06 -6.26 19.47
CA HIS A 264 -15.74 -5.87 18.96
C HIS A 264 -14.86 -5.30 20.08
N ASN A 265 -15.40 -4.44 20.92
CA ASN A 265 -14.69 -3.84 22.04
C ASN A 265 -14.26 -4.88 23.09
N VAL A 266 -15.09 -5.88 23.36
CA VAL A 266 -14.72 -7.02 24.25
C VAL A 266 -13.55 -7.81 23.66
N TYR A 267 -13.52 -7.98 22.33
CA TYR A 267 -12.42 -8.65 21.64
C TYR A 267 -11.12 -7.86 21.70
N LEU A 268 -11.16 -6.54 21.50
CA LEU A 268 -9.97 -5.69 21.55
C LEU A 268 -9.25 -5.78 22.91
N ASP A 269 -10.00 -5.96 23.98
CA ASP A 269 -9.44 -6.08 25.34
C ASP A 269 -8.74 -7.43 25.58
N ASN A 270 -9.11 -8.50 24.83
CA ASN A 270 -8.70 -9.87 25.11
C ASN A 270 -8.34 -10.69 23.86
N MET A 271 -8.03 -10.06 22.72
CA MET A 271 -7.80 -10.77 21.47
C MET A 271 -6.51 -11.61 21.51
N PRO A 272 -6.60 -12.93 21.25
CA PRO A 272 -5.40 -13.77 21.15
C PRO A 272 -4.50 -13.32 19.99
N ALA A 273 -3.19 -13.50 20.15
CA ALA A 273 -2.21 -13.10 19.11
C ALA A 273 -2.45 -13.72 17.73
N GLY A 274 -2.98 -14.95 17.68
CA GLY A 274 -3.33 -15.62 16.42
C GLY A 274 -4.70 -15.24 15.84
N ALA A 275 -5.42 -14.28 16.47
CA ALA A 275 -6.75 -13.88 16.00
C ALA A 275 -6.69 -12.64 15.10
N VAL A 276 -7.61 -12.60 14.15
CA VAL A 276 -7.89 -11.44 13.29
C VAL A 276 -9.38 -11.20 13.32
N LEU A 277 -9.77 -9.95 13.46
CA LEU A 277 -11.16 -9.52 13.41
C LEU A 277 -11.27 -8.31 12.47
N TYR A 278 -12.29 -8.29 11.62
CA TYR A 278 -12.60 -7.15 10.77
C TYR A 278 -14.10 -6.99 10.62
N SER A 279 -14.53 -5.79 10.25
CA SER A 279 -15.93 -5.51 9.89
C SER A 279 -16.02 -4.54 8.73
N MET A 280 -17.14 -4.57 8.01
CA MET A 280 -17.46 -3.64 6.94
C MET A 280 -18.97 -3.45 6.81
N TYR A 281 -19.35 -2.30 6.29
CA TYR A 281 -20.70 -2.07 5.77
C TYR A 281 -20.69 -2.31 4.27
N TYR A 282 -21.70 -3.00 3.75
CA TYR A 282 -21.84 -3.21 2.32
C TYR A 282 -23.31 -3.37 1.93
N ARG A 283 -23.62 -3.10 0.66
CA ARG A 283 -24.96 -3.31 0.14
C ARG A 283 -25.13 -4.74 -0.36
N ASN A 284 -26.18 -5.39 0.12
CA ASN A 284 -26.60 -6.68 -0.40
C ASN A 284 -28.14 -6.76 -0.46
N PRO A 285 -28.75 -6.46 -1.61
CA PRO A 285 -30.21 -6.47 -1.75
C PRO A 285 -30.88 -7.81 -1.48
N ALA A 286 -30.13 -8.92 -1.47
CA ALA A 286 -30.68 -10.22 -1.10
C ALA A 286 -30.98 -10.34 0.40
N PHE A 287 -30.34 -9.55 1.25
CA PHE A 287 -30.61 -9.48 2.69
C PHE A 287 -31.49 -8.28 3.04
N ASP A 288 -31.15 -7.09 2.55
CA ASP A 288 -31.93 -5.87 2.72
C ASP A 288 -31.82 -4.99 1.46
N ALA A 289 -32.97 -4.71 0.83
CA ALA A 289 -33.02 -3.90 -0.39
C ALA A 289 -32.80 -2.40 -0.11
N THR A 290 -32.96 -1.96 1.14
CA THR A 290 -32.98 -0.54 1.53
C THR A 290 -31.80 -0.13 2.39
N SER A 291 -31.27 -1.05 3.19
CA SER A 291 -30.23 -0.76 4.19
C SER A 291 -28.97 -1.59 3.92
N ALA A 292 -27.85 -1.09 4.39
CA ALA A 292 -26.58 -1.85 4.35
C ALA A 292 -26.60 -3.00 5.35
N VAL A 293 -25.83 -4.01 5.03
CA VAL A 293 -25.54 -5.17 5.89
C VAL A 293 -24.22 -4.95 6.60
N ILE A 294 -24.10 -5.41 7.82
CA ILE A 294 -22.86 -5.37 8.61
C ILE A 294 -22.20 -6.74 8.49
N ARG A 295 -21.08 -6.81 7.80
CA ARG A 295 -20.25 -8.02 7.79
C ARG A 295 -19.21 -7.96 8.86
N VAL A 296 -19.10 -9.01 9.67
CA VAL A 296 -17.98 -9.26 10.57
C VAL A 296 -17.29 -10.54 10.11
N GLY A 297 -15.97 -10.51 10.09
CA GLY A 297 -15.15 -11.69 9.82
C GLY A 297 -14.12 -11.90 10.91
N ALA A 298 -14.00 -13.12 11.38
CA ALA A 298 -12.98 -13.54 12.33
C ALA A 298 -12.14 -14.69 11.75
N MET A 299 -10.85 -14.68 12.06
CA MET A 299 -9.92 -15.75 11.71
C MET A 299 -9.07 -16.08 12.92
N TYR A 300 -8.69 -17.32 13.06
CA TYR A 300 -7.86 -17.76 14.18
C TYR A 300 -6.87 -18.84 13.76
N ASN A 301 -5.60 -18.63 14.08
CA ASN A 301 -4.53 -19.61 13.97
C ASN A 301 -4.32 -20.30 15.32
N GLY A 302 -4.93 -21.45 15.48
CA GLY A 302 -4.91 -22.21 16.74
C GLY A 302 -5.84 -23.42 16.72
N PRO A 303 -6.03 -24.09 17.86
CA PRO A 303 -6.96 -25.23 17.94
C PRO A 303 -8.39 -24.83 17.60
N LYS A 304 -9.08 -25.70 16.84
CA LYS A 304 -10.47 -25.46 16.43
C LYS A 304 -11.41 -25.16 17.58
N SER A 305 -11.27 -25.88 18.71
CA SER A 305 -12.11 -25.66 19.90
C SER A 305 -11.95 -24.26 20.49
N ALA A 306 -10.73 -23.68 20.40
CA ALA A 306 -10.50 -22.30 20.80
C ALA A 306 -11.10 -21.30 19.81
N ALA A 307 -11.05 -21.60 18.52
CA ALA A 307 -11.76 -20.81 17.50
C ALA A 307 -13.28 -20.82 17.74
N ASP A 308 -13.86 -21.98 17.99
CA ASP A 308 -15.29 -22.12 18.28
C ASP A 308 -15.71 -21.26 19.49
N SER A 309 -14.93 -21.29 20.57
CA SER A 309 -15.21 -20.49 21.77
C SER A 309 -15.05 -18.98 21.49
N LEU A 310 -14.08 -18.63 20.67
CA LEU A 310 -13.79 -17.24 20.29
C LEU A 310 -14.92 -16.67 19.40
N PHE A 311 -15.50 -17.46 18.51
CA PHE A 311 -16.52 -17.03 17.55
C PHE A 311 -17.95 -17.06 18.10
N GLU A 312 -18.20 -17.83 19.17
CA GLU A 312 -19.53 -17.99 19.76
C GLU A 312 -20.27 -16.70 20.11
N PRO A 313 -19.62 -15.66 20.69
CA PRO A 313 -20.31 -14.41 20.99
C PRO A 313 -20.92 -13.70 19.78
N PHE A 314 -20.29 -13.79 18.59
CA PHE A 314 -20.88 -13.23 17.36
C PHE A 314 -22.01 -14.11 16.82
N ARG A 315 -21.89 -15.43 16.90
CA ARG A 315 -22.97 -16.33 16.51
C ARG A 315 -24.24 -16.10 17.33
N ALA A 316 -24.07 -15.80 18.62
CA ALA A 316 -25.18 -15.52 19.54
C ALA A 316 -26.00 -14.27 19.18
N LEU A 317 -25.43 -13.35 18.37
CA LEU A 317 -26.13 -12.16 17.89
C LEU A 317 -27.15 -12.44 16.77
N GLY A 318 -27.26 -13.66 16.31
CA GLY A 318 -28.25 -14.08 15.31
C GLY A 318 -27.99 -13.54 13.91
N PRO A 319 -26.87 -13.89 13.26
CA PRO A 319 -26.55 -13.40 11.93
C PRO A 319 -27.57 -13.87 10.89
N LEU A 320 -27.79 -13.05 9.86
CA LEU A 320 -28.63 -13.35 8.69
C LEU A 320 -28.00 -14.48 7.84
N ALA A 321 -26.67 -14.53 7.80
CA ALA A 321 -25.92 -15.56 7.09
C ALA A 321 -24.57 -15.77 7.78
N THR A 322 -24.05 -16.98 7.61
CA THR A 322 -22.73 -17.39 8.10
C THR A 322 -22.01 -18.19 7.02
N ASP A 323 -20.73 -17.84 6.79
CA ASP A 323 -19.79 -18.68 6.04
C ASP A 323 -18.62 -19.04 6.95
N ALA A 324 -18.28 -20.34 7.02
CA ALA A 324 -17.28 -20.85 7.94
C ALA A 324 -16.43 -21.94 7.28
N GLY A 325 -15.16 -21.98 7.66
CA GLY A 325 -14.26 -22.99 7.12
C GLY A 325 -12.87 -22.97 7.74
N SER A 326 -11.98 -23.67 7.06
CA SER A 326 -10.55 -23.62 7.34
C SER A 326 -9.76 -23.33 6.07
N THR A 327 -8.63 -22.68 6.24
CA THR A 327 -7.73 -22.30 5.15
C THR A 327 -6.29 -22.36 5.61
N THR A 328 -5.36 -22.07 4.73
CA THR A 328 -3.93 -22.00 5.04
C THR A 328 -3.46 -20.54 5.00
N TYR A 329 -2.30 -20.25 5.60
CA TYR A 329 -1.72 -18.90 5.63
C TYR A 329 -1.69 -18.21 4.26
N ASN A 330 -1.27 -18.91 3.22
CA ASN A 330 -1.15 -18.34 1.88
C ASN A 330 -2.50 -18.06 1.21
N LEU A 331 -3.57 -18.74 1.63
CA LEU A 331 -4.92 -18.59 1.07
C LEU A 331 -5.86 -17.68 1.90
N LEU A 332 -5.38 -17.12 3.03
CA LEU A 332 -6.16 -16.18 3.85
C LEU A 332 -6.80 -15.04 3.05
N PRO A 333 -6.14 -14.43 2.05
CA PRO A 333 -6.76 -13.37 1.25
C PRO A 333 -8.03 -13.79 0.51
N THR A 334 -8.17 -15.06 0.17
CA THR A 334 -9.37 -15.57 -0.49
C THR A 334 -10.61 -15.41 0.39
N VAL A 335 -10.45 -15.58 1.70
CA VAL A 335 -11.55 -15.40 2.67
C VAL A 335 -12.07 -13.97 2.71
N THR A 336 -11.19 -13.00 2.48
CA THR A 336 -11.54 -11.56 2.52
C THR A 336 -11.81 -10.95 1.14
N GLY A 337 -11.76 -11.75 0.06
CA GLY A 337 -11.87 -11.24 -1.31
C GLY A 337 -10.67 -10.36 -1.72
N ALA A 338 -9.53 -10.55 -1.06
CA ALA A 338 -8.29 -9.81 -1.31
C ALA A 338 -7.25 -10.63 -2.11
N ASN A 339 -7.64 -11.79 -2.64
CA ASN A 339 -6.85 -12.59 -3.56
C ASN A 339 -6.72 -11.92 -4.93
N ILE A 340 -5.81 -12.41 -5.78
CA ILE A 340 -5.44 -11.79 -7.05
C ILE A 340 -6.62 -11.57 -8.00
N ASP A 341 -7.58 -12.48 -8.01
CA ASP A 341 -8.80 -12.42 -8.82
C ASP A 341 -9.98 -11.78 -8.06
N GLY A 342 -9.78 -11.43 -6.80
CA GLY A 342 -10.82 -10.90 -5.92
C GLY A 342 -11.14 -9.42 -6.17
N PRO A 343 -12.25 -8.91 -5.61
CA PRO A 343 -12.71 -7.54 -5.80
C PRO A 343 -11.70 -6.48 -5.32
N SER A 344 -10.90 -6.79 -4.29
CA SER A 344 -9.87 -5.88 -3.78
C SER A 344 -8.69 -5.70 -4.73
N CYS A 345 -8.53 -6.57 -5.73
CA CYS A 345 -7.46 -6.51 -6.74
C CYS A 345 -7.92 -5.98 -8.10
N GLN A 346 -9.16 -5.50 -8.22
CA GLN A 346 -9.62 -4.85 -9.44
C GLN A 346 -9.02 -3.45 -9.59
N TYR A 347 -8.42 -3.17 -10.75
CA TYR A 347 -7.76 -1.89 -11.06
C TYR A 347 -8.72 -0.92 -11.76
N GLY A 348 -8.36 0.35 -11.82
CA GLY A 348 -9.09 1.37 -12.57
C GLY A 348 -10.32 1.96 -11.87
N GLY A 349 -10.52 1.66 -10.58
CA GLY A 349 -11.65 2.21 -9.82
C GLY A 349 -11.40 3.62 -9.29
N ASN A 350 -12.44 4.43 -9.19
CA ASN A 350 -12.40 5.69 -8.44
C ASN A 350 -12.55 5.39 -6.95
N ARG A 351 -11.42 5.29 -6.25
CA ARG A 351 -11.38 4.95 -4.83
C ARG A 351 -10.75 6.06 -4.03
N VAL A 352 -11.46 6.54 -3.03
CA VAL A 352 -10.97 7.52 -2.05
C VAL A 352 -10.99 6.83 -0.70
N GLY A 353 -9.89 6.89 0.04
CA GLY A 353 -9.77 6.29 1.35
C GLY A 353 -8.95 7.14 2.29
N GLY A 354 -9.22 6.99 3.57
CA GLY A 354 -8.42 7.52 4.67
C GLY A 354 -8.46 6.51 5.82
N GLY A 355 -7.40 6.48 6.62
CA GLY A 355 -7.32 5.62 7.80
C GLY A 355 -7.39 6.45 9.08
N VAL A 356 -8.04 5.90 10.08
CA VAL A 356 -7.95 6.36 11.47
C VAL A 356 -7.56 5.18 12.34
N TYR A 357 -6.80 5.44 13.39
CA TYR A 357 -6.47 4.44 14.39
C TYR A 357 -7.36 4.64 15.60
N LEU A 358 -8.02 3.57 16.05
CA LEU A 358 -8.90 3.57 17.19
C LEU A 358 -8.36 2.58 18.23
N THR A 359 -8.36 2.97 19.48
CA THR A 359 -8.10 2.06 20.60
C THR A 359 -9.37 1.33 21.01
N ARG A 360 -10.54 1.90 20.71
CA ARG A 360 -11.85 1.37 21.01
C ARG A 360 -12.90 1.97 20.08
N TYR A 361 -13.91 1.22 19.69
CA TYR A 361 -15.05 1.73 18.93
C TYR A 361 -15.95 2.57 19.86
N ASN A 362 -16.30 3.77 19.42
CA ASN A 362 -17.40 4.53 19.99
C ASN A 362 -18.69 4.08 19.31
N ILE A 363 -19.62 3.54 20.07
CA ILE A 363 -20.83 2.89 19.53
C ILE A 363 -21.73 3.89 18.79
N ASP A 364 -21.96 5.08 19.36
CA ASP A 364 -22.77 6.12 18.73
C ASP A 364 -22.16 6.54 17.39
N SER A 365 -20.82 6.72 17.34
CA SER A 365 -20.13 7.08 16.08
C SER A 365 -20.20 5.96 15.04
N GLN A 366 -20.32 4.69 15.44
CA GLN A 366 -20.54 3.59 14.49
C GLN A 366 -21.96 3.66 13.89
N ARG A 367 -22.96 4.02 14.69
CA ARG A 367 -24.32 4.25 14.18
C ARG A 367 -24.34 5.42 13.19
N GLU A 368 -23.73 6.56 13.53
CA GLU A 368 -23.61 7.71 12.65
C GLU A 368 -22.89 7.36 11.34
N ALA A 369 -21.79 6.59 11.40
CA ALA A 369 -21.07 6.14 10.23
C ALA A 369 -21.89 5.20 9.34
N TYR A 370 -22.68 4.31 9.95
CA TYR A 370 -23.61 3.43 9.25
C TYR A 370 -24.70 4.20 8.53
N GLU A 371 -25.32 5.18 9.19
CA GLU A 371 -26.35 6.05 8.60
C GLU A 371 -25.78 6.85 7.43
N LEU A 372 -24.61 7.45 7.59
CA LEU A 372 -23.90 8.16 6.52
C LEU A 372 -23.59 7.23 5.33
N PHE A 373 -23.16 5.99 5.60
CA PHE A 373 -22.93 4.98 4.55
C PHE A 373 -24.24 4.71 3.79
N ASN A 374 -25.35 4.53 4.47
CA ASN A 374 -26.65 4.30 3.83
C ASN A 374 -27.11 5.47 2.97
N GLU A 375 -26.94 6.72 3.45
CA GLU A 375 -27.30 7.92 2.70
C GLU A 375 -26.46 8.11 1.44
N THR A 376 -25.17 7.79 1.52
CA THR A 376 -24.20 8.05 0.43
C THR A 376 -24.09 6.93 -0.59
N THR A 377 -24.57 5.73 -0.27
CA THR A 377 -24.49 4.54 -1.14
C THR A 377 -25.83 4.07 -1.69
N VAL A 378 -26.81 4.95 -1.78
CA VAL A 378 -28.10 4.62 -2.40
C VAL A 378 -27.85 4.16 -3.84
N VAL A 379 -28.24 2.94 -4.16
CA VAL A 379 -28.24 2.46 -5.53
C VAL A 379 -29.46 3.08 -6.22
N GLU A 380 -29.23 4.05 -7.09
CA GLU A 380 -30.27 4.47 -8.02
C GLU A 380 -30.64 3.25 -8.89
N GLY A 381 -31.90 2.82 -8.80
CA GLY A 381 -32.45 1.65 -9.47
C GLY A 381 -32.56 1.81 -10.99
#